data_172b68654046b70ed8b65f303d26064c
#
_entry.id   172b68654046b70ed8b65f303d26064c
#
_cell.length_a   1.000
_cell.length_b   1.000
_cell.length_c   1.000
_cell.angle_alpha   90.00
_cell.angle_beta   90.00
_cell.angle_gamma   90.00
#
_symmetry.space_group_name_H-M   'P 1'
#
loop_
_entity.id
_entity.type
_entity.pdbx_description
1 polymer ?
#
loop_
_entity_poly.entity_id
_entity_poly.type
_entity_poly.pdbx_seq_one_letter_code
_entity_poly.pdbx_strand_id
1 'polypeptide(L)'
;SESEGLMTLAELDSQQAGSLAEVTAAADAAALEQVRVRYLGRNGLLPAIIKQMKDVPAAERPEFGKRVQAWRAALESALGERVAGAGAAKKEQAAFDCTLPGRWPSPGAKHPVTRVIEETAAIFARLGFTVADGPDIETRFNNFTALNTPAHHPSMDASDTFWLTGDRLLRTQTSPVQIRMMTCHTPPIRIITPGRTYRRDTTDATHSANFHQIEGLYVDTKPVSLADLKSTLAYYAQEMMGAKAGVRFRPHFFPFTEPSVEVDFSCHVCGGKGCRVCKMSGWIEIAGAGMVDPRVYGHVNRARGDRAYDPAAVCGYAFGFG
;
A
#
# COMPACT_ATOMS: atom_id res chain seq x y z
N SER A 1 -10.34 55.22 39.29
CA SER A 1 -9.10 54.61 39.77
C SER A 1 -9.29 54.31 41.25
N GLU A 2 -9.83 53.14 41.56
CA GLU A 2 -9.86 52.58 42.91
C GLU A 2 -8.48 51.96 43.13
N SER A 3 -7.82 52.38 44.22
CA SER A 3 -6.59 51.81 44.73
C SER A 3 -6.90 50.34 45.13
N GLU A 4 -6.45 49.38 44.35
CA GLU A 4 -6.44 47.97 44.78
C GLU A 4 -5.48 47.90 45.99
N GLY A 5 -6.06 47.83 47.19
CA GLY A 5 -5.35 47.71 48.48
C GLY A 5 -4.58 46.40 48.52
N LEU A 6 -3.37 46.43 49.05
CA LEU A 6 -2.56 45.25 49.31
C LEU A 6 -3.35 44.25 50.15
N MET A 7 -3.44 42.99 49.68
CA MET A 7 -4.21 41.94 50.39
C MET A 7 -3.58 41.67 51.78
N THR A 8 -4.37 41.78 52.81
CA THR A 8 -3.92 41.53 54.20
C THR A 8 -3.87 40.03 54.51
N LEU A 9 -3.13 39.61 55.52
CA LEU A 9 -3.07 38.20 55.96
C LEU A 9 -4.46 37.66 56.35
N ALA A 10 -5.34 38.49 56.92
CA ALA A 10 -6.70 38.10 57.28
C ALA A 10 -7.59 37.84 56.02
N GLU A 11 -7.43 38.67 55.00
CA GLU A 11 -8.13 38.48 53.71
C GLU A 11 -7.66 37.22 52.99
N LEU A 12 -6.37 36.88 53.09
CA LEU A 12 -5.79 35.68 52.51
C LEU A 12 -6.37 34.42 53.17
N ASP A 13 -6.50 34.40 54.51
CA ASP A 13 -7.09 33.32 55.25
C ASP A 13 -8.60 33.17 54.92
N SER A 14 -9.32 34.28 54.75
CA SER A 14 -10.73 34.28 54.32
C SER A 14 -10.89 33.73 52.91
N GLN A 15 -10.03 34.11 51.99
CA GLN A 15 -10.05 33.58 50.61
C GLN A 15 -9.67 32.09 50.52
N GLN A 16 -8.75 31.63 51.37
CA GLN A 16 -8.44 30.18 51.50
C GLN A 16 -9.67 29.43 52.00
N ALA A 17 -10.32 29.88 53.04
CA ALA A 17 -11.53 29.20 53.57
C ALA A 17 -12.66 29.18 52.53
N GLY A 18 -12.87 30.29 51.81
CA GLY A 18 -13.85 30.37 50.73
C GLY A 18 -13.57 29.38 49.58
N SER A 19 -12.32 29.32 49.13
CA SER A 19 -11.94 28.39 48.06
C SER A 19 -12.11 26.92 48.42
N LEU A 20 -11.82 26.53 49.66
CA LEU A 20 -12.02 25.16 50.15
C LEU A 20 -13.52 24.82 50.28
N ALA A 21 -14.34 25.81 50.71
CA ALA A 21 -15.78 25.65 50.71
C ALA A 21 -16.38 25.47 49.32
N GLU A 22 -15.87 26.20 48.31
CA GLU A 22 -16.28 26.01 46.90
C GLU A 22 -15.91 24.61 46.37
N VAL A 23 -14.74 24.08 46.72
CA VAL A 23 -14.37 22.68 46.37
C VAL A 23 -15.33 21.68 47.01
N THR A 24 -15.72 21.94 48.28
CA THR A 24 -16.65 21.05 49.02
C THR A 24 -18.06 21.12 48.43
N ALA A 25 -18.51 22.29 48.00
CA ALA A 25 -19.84 22.52 47.43
C ALA A 25 -19.96 22.12 45.96
N ALA A 26 -18.86 21.88 45.26
CA ALA A 26 -18.87 21.50 43.84
C ALA A 26 -19.65 20.17 43.62
N ALA A 27 -20.68 20.24 42.79
CA ALA A 27 -21.58 19.10 42.56
C ALA A 27 -21.03 18.07 41.59
N ASP A 28 -20.21 18.46 40.62
CA ASP A 28 -19.70 17.62 39.54
C ASP A 28 -18.25 17.97 39.14
N ALA A 29 -17.68 17.17 38.24
CA ALA A 29 -16.32 17.35 37.76
C ALA A 29 -16.13 18.66 36.99
N ALA A 30 -17.15 19.19 36.33
CA ALA A 30 -17.09 20.44 35.60
C ALA A 30 -17.01 21.63 36.57
N ALA A 31 -17.79 21.60 37.67
CA ALA A 31 -17.73 22.59 38.74
C ALA A 31 -16.35 22.56 39.45
N LEU A 32 -15.80 21.37 39.73
CA LEU A 32 -14.44 21.24 40.29
C LEU A 32 -13.36 21.83 39.36
N GLU A 33 -13.47 21.62 38.06
CA GLU A 33 -12.53 22.20 37.09
C GLU A 33 -12.66 23.73 37.01
N GLN A 34 -13.88 24.28 37.14
CA GLN A 34 -14.06 25.73 37.19
C GLN A 34 -13.39 26.33 38.44
N VAL A 35 -13.51 25.70 39.61
CA VAL A 35 -12.82 26.11 40.82
C VAL A 35 -11.33 26.03 40.65
N ARG A 36 -10.80 24.93 40.07
CA ARG A 36 -9.37 24.78 39.77
C ARG A 36 -8.85 25.91 38.89
N VAL A 37 -9.58 26.23 37.79
CA VAL A 37 -9.17 27.28 36.84
C VAL A 37 -9.24 28.66 37.51
N ARG A 38 -10.25 28.93 38.32
CA ARG A 38 -10.43 30.22 39.03
C ARG A 38 -9.26 30.50 39.97
N TYR A 39 -8.81 29.52 40.74
CA TYR A 39 -7.77 29.73 41.76
C TYR A 39 -6.37 29.35 41.30
N LEU A 40 -6.19 28.26 40.57
CA LEU A 40 -4.89 27.70 40.17
C LEU A 40 -4.56 27.92 38.68
N GLY A 41 -5.50 28.37 37.87
CA GLY A 41 -5.32 28.61 36.46
C GLY A 41 -4.26 29.69 36.18
N ARG A 42 -3.74 29.75 34.95
CA ARG A 42 -2.67 30.72 34.55
C ARG A 42 -2.99 32.19 34.89
N ASN A 43 -4.26 32.54 34.81
CA ASN A 43 -4.78 33.86 35.18
C ASN A 43 -5.63 33.79 36.45
N GLY A 44 -5.46 32.77 37.27
CA GLY A 44 -6.23 32.57 38.49
C GLY A 44 -5.77 33.46 39.65
N LEU A 45 -6.50 33.41 40.75
CA LEU A 45 -6.31 34.27 41.90
C LEU A 45 -4.93 34.03 42.56
N LEU A 46 -4.51 32.80 42.78
CA LEU A 46 -3.22 32.47 43.39
C LEU A 46 -2.01 32.99 42.61
N PRO A 47 -1.89 32.79 41.28
CA PRO A 47 -0.86 33.41 40.48
C PRO A 47 -0.88 34.94 40.50
N ALA A 48 -2.06 35.56 40.60
CA ALA A 48 -2.16 37.02 40.73
C ALA A 48 -1.62 37.51 42.08
N ILE A 49 -1.96 36.85 43.17
CA ILE A 49 -1.46 37.17 44.54
C ILE A 49 0.07 36.96 44.58
N ILE A 50 0.61 35.92 43.96
CA ILE A 50 2.05 35.70 43.92
C ILE A 50 2.77 36.84 43.18
N LYS A 51 2.16 37.41 42.14
CA LYS A 51 2.75 38.57 41.43
C LYS A 51 2.76 39.84 42.32
N GLN A 52 1.70 40.05 43.12
CA GLN A 52 1.57 41.17 44.05
C GLN A 52 2.47 41.05 45.29
N MET A 53 3.09 39.89 45.56
CA MET A 53 4.00 39.65 46.66
C MET A 53 5.23 40.58 46.65
N LYS A 54 5.57 41.19 45.51
CA LYS A 54 6.63 42.18 45.40
C LYS A 54 6.32 43.48 46.14
N ASP A 55 5.04 43.78 46.30
CA ASP A 55 4.54 45.01 46.86
C ASP A 55 4.32 44.91 48.40
N VAL A 56 4.38 43.67 48.95
CA VAL A 56 4.28 43.40 50.40
C VAL A 56 5.56 43.88 51.11
N PRO A 57 5.44 44.51 52.32
CA PRO A 57 6.60 44.93 53.12
C PRO A 57 7.62 43.80 53.37
N ALA A 58 8.92 44.09 53.28
CA ALA A 58 9.97 43.08 53.34
C ALA A 58 9.91 42.20 54.61
N ALA A 59 9.45 42.76 55.75
CA ALA A 59 9.31 42.03 57.01
C ALA A 59 8.20 40.97 56.98
N GLU A 60 7.15 41.16 56.19
CA GLU A 60 5.96 40.28 56.16
C GLU A 60 5.99 39.29 54.99
N ARG A 61 6.87 39.50 53.97
CA ARG A 61 6.97 38.62 52.79
C ARG A 61 7.17 37.14 53.10
N PRO A 62 8.04 36.73 54.05
CA PRO A 62 8.24 35.32 54.34
C PRO A 62 6.98 34.65 54.92
N GLU A 63 6.25 35.32 55.76
CA GLU A 63 5.01 34.80 56.33
C GLU A 63 3.89 34.76 55.31
N PHE A 64 3.76 35.82 54.50
CA PHE A 64 2.78 35.86 53.41
C PHE A 64 3.05 34.77 52.37
N GLY A 65 4.32 34.57 51.98
CA GLY A 65 4.71 33.51 51.06
C GLY A 65 4.40 32.09 51.57
N LYS A 66 4.65 31.83 52.87
CA LYS A 66 4.29 30.56 53.51
C LYS A 66 2.82 30.30 53.46
N ARG A 67 1.98 31.29 53.74
CA ARG A 67 0.52 31.13 53.72
C ARG A 67 -0.02 30.91 52.33
N VAL A 68 0.46 31.63 51.34
CA VAL A 68 0.09 31.40 49.92
C VAL A 68 0.44 29.99 49.47
N GLN A 69 1.62 29.48 49.82
CA GLN A 69 2.01 28.11 49.53
C GLN A 69 1.16 27.06 50.29
N ALA A 70 0.87 27.32 51.57
CA ALA A 70 0.01 26.47 52.34
C ALA A 70 -1.41 26.41 51.74
N TRP A 71 -1.95 27.56 51.33
CA TRP A 71 -3.27 27.64 50.66
C TRP A 71 -3.26 26.84 49.36
N ARG A 72 -2.24 27.03 48.51
CA ARG A 72 -2.08 26.26 47.25
C ARG A 72 -2.07 24.77 47.48
N ALA A 73 -1.26 24.32 48.45
CA ALA A 73 -1.16 22.89 48.78
C ALA A 73 -2.49 22.31 49.29
N ALA A 74 -3.18 23.06 50.19
CA ALA A 74 -4.48 22.63 50.73
C ALA A 74 -5.56 22.56 49.62
N LEU A 75 -5.55 23.50 48.67
CA LEU A 75 -6.50 23.51 47.56
C LEU A 75 -6.21 22.37 46.56
N GLU A 76 -4.94 22.13 46.24
CA GLU A 76 -4.53 20.99 45.35
C GLU A 76 -4.88 19.64 45.98
N SER A 77 -4.70 19.48 47.32
CA SER A 77 -5.10 18.25 48.05
C SER A 77 -6.63 18.04 48.02
N ALA A 78 -7.37 19.07 48.37
CA ALA A 78 -8.84 19.01 48.40
C ALA A 78 -9.44 18.70 47.01
N LEU A 79 -8.91 19.31 45.94
CA LEU A 79 -9.31 19.00 44.58
C LEU A 79 -8.97 17.56 44.21
N GLY A 80 -7.74 17.09 44.54
CA GLY A 80 -7.30 15.72 44.29
C GLY A 80 -8.17 14.66 44.96
N GLU A 81 -8.53 14.86 46.23
CA GLU A 81 -9.42 13.95 46.97
C GLU A 81 -10.83 13.90 46.39
N ARG A 82 -11.39 15.04 45.98
CA ARG A 82 -12.70 15.10 45.36
C ARG A 82 -12.72 14.50 43.96
N VAL A 83 -11.67 14.68 43.15
CA VAL A 83 -11.54 14.05 41.83
C VAL A 83 -11.36 12.54 41.99
N ALA A 84 -10.57 12.07 42.94
CA ALA A 84 -10.38 10.65 43.23
C ALA A 84 -11.71 10.01 43.71
N GLY A 85 -12.47 10.72 44.57
CA GLY A 85 -13.80 10.29 45.03
C GLY A 85 -14.86 10.27 43.92
N ALA A 86 -14.83 11.26 43.02
CA ALA A 86 -15.75 11.32 41.88
C ALA A 86 -15.41 10.28 40.80
N GLY A 87 -14.12 9.90 40.64
CA GLY A 87 -13.67 8.84 39.76
C GLY A 87 -14.01 7.42 40.25
N ALA A 88 -14.35 7.29 41.52
CA ALA A 88 -14.82 6.03 42.14
C ALA A 88 -16.32 5.78 41.94
N ALA A 89 -17.11 6.72 41.38
CA ALA A 89 -18.41 6.38 40.81
C ALA A 89 -18.15 5.36 39.68
N LYS A 90 -18.37 4.07 39.99
CA LYS A 90 -18.35 2.96 39.04
C LYS A 90 -18.99 3.46 37.74
N LYS A 91 -18.20 3.54 36.64
CA LYS A 91 -18.75 3.34 35.30
C LYS A 91 -19.58 2.07 35.43
N GLU A 92 -20.88 2.14 35.42
CA GLU A 92 -21.72 0.99 35.14
C GLU A 92 -21.19 0.44 33.86
N GLN A 93 -20.42 -0.65 33.94
CA GLN A 93 -20.07 -1.43 32.77
C GLN A 93 -21.44 -1.83 32.23
N ALA A 94 -21.82 -1.20 31.12
CA ALA A 94 -23.02 -1.59 30.40
C ALA A 94 -22.94 -3.11 30.27
N ALA A 95 -23.86 -3.80 30.93
CA ALA A 95 -23.88 -5.24 30.98
C ALA A 95 -23.84 -5.73 29.51
N PHE A 96 -22.80 -6.47 29.16
CA PHE A 96 -22.65 -7.01 27.81
C PHE A 96 -23.85 -7.94 27.56
N ASP A 97 -24.76 -7.52 26.70
CA ASP A 97 -25.91 -8.32 26.31
C ASP A 97 -25.49 -9.39 25.31
N CYS A 98 -25.34 -10.61 25.80
CA CYS A 98 -24.97 -11.77 24.97
C CYS A 98 -26.09 -12.19 23.99
N THR A 99 -27.30 -11.65 24.08
CA THR A 99 -28.41 -11.96 23.16
C THR A 99 -28.37 -11.10 21.88
N LEU A 100 -27.65 -9.98 21.93
CA LEU A 100 -27.47 -9.15 20.76
C LEU A 100 -26.57 -9.88 19.73
N PRO A 101 -26.91 -9.84 18.43
CA PRO A 101 -26.03 -10.39 17.41
C PRO A 101 -24.68 -9.69 17.45
N GLY A 102 -23.60 -10.47 17.39
CA GLY A 102 -22.23 -9.94 17.33
C GLY A 102 -22.05 -9.00 16.15
N ARG A 103 -21.21 -7.99 16.30
CA ARG A 103 -20.76 -7.18 15.15
C ARG A 103 -19.84 -8.04 14.30
N TRP A 104 -20.35 -8.56 13.19
CA TRP A 104 -19.52 -9.19 12.19
C TRP A 104 -18.63 -8.11 11.57
N PRO A 105 -17.30 -8.28 11.54
CA PRO A 105 -16.46 -7.40 10.76
C PRO A 105 -16.95 -7.45 9.32
N SER A 106 -17.14 -6.30 8.68
CA SER A 106 -17.44 -6.26 7.26
C SER A 106 -16.34 -7.03 6.53
N PRO A 107 -16.69 -8.04 5.70
CA PRO A 107 -15.68 -8.72 4.91
C PRO A 107 -14.97 -7.66 4.06
N GLY A 108 -13.65 -7.67 4.10
CA GLY A 108 -12.84 -6.78 3.27
C GLY A 108 -13.13 -7.02 1.79
N ALA A 109 -12.90 -6.03 0.95
CA ALA A 109 -12.95 -6.17 -0.50
C ALA A 109 -11.57 -6.58 -1.03
N LYS A 110 -11.54 -7.45 -2.06
CA LYS A 110 -10.30 -7.76 -2.78
C LYS A 110 -9.79 -6.53 -3.52
N HIS A 111 -8.48 -6.33 -3.50
CA HIS A 111 -7.85 -5.27 -4.27
C HIS A 111 -8.16 -5.43 -5.78
N PRO A 112 -8.39 -4.33 -6.54
CA PRO A 112 -8.70 -4.43 -7.97
C PRO A 112 -7.71 -5.27 -8.79
N VAL A 113 -6.40 -5.12 -8.55
CA VAL A 113 -5.36 -5.93 -9.22
C VAL A 113 -5.54 -7.43 -8.93
N THR A 114 -5.84 -7.81 -7.67
CA THR A 114 -6.10 -9.21 -7.32
C THR A 114 -7.31 -9.77 -8.07
N ARG A 115 -8.37 -8.97 -8.20
CA ARG A 115 -9.56 -9.38 -8.97
C ARG A 115 -9.23 -9.60 -10.45
N VAL A 116 -8.47 -8.69 -11.06
CA VAL A 116 -8.04 -8.83 -12.46
C VAL A 116 -7.17 -10.07 -12.65
N ILE A 117 -6.24 -10.35 -11.74
CA ILE A 117 -5.39 -11.54 -11.78
C ILE A 117 -6.24 -12.82 -11.70
N GLU A 118 -7.20 -12.89 -10.76
CA GLU A 118 -8.08 -14.05 -10.59
C GLU A 118 -8.98 -14.26 -11.81
N GLU A 119 -9.54 -13.20 -12.36
CA GLU A 119 -10.39 -13.25 -13.55
C GLU A 119 -9.57 -13.70 -14.78
N THR A 120 -8.39 -13.12 -14.98
CA THR A 120 -7.46 -13.54 -16.03
C THR A 120 -7.09 -15.02 -15.88
N ALA A 121 -6.75 -15.47 -14.67
CA ALA A 121 -6.44 -16.86 -14.40
C ALA A 121 -7.62 -17.79 -14.74
N ALA A 122 -8.84 -17.41 -14.39
CA ALA A 122 -10.04 -18.18 -14.71
C ALA A 122 -10.30 -18.27 -16.23
N ILE A 123 -10.04 -17.20 -16.98
CA ILE A 123 -10.17 -17.19 -18.44
C ILE A 123 -9.14 -18.14 -19.08
N PHE A 124 -7.87 -18.01 -18.71
CA PHE A 124 -6.80 -18.84 -19.27
C PHE A 124 -6.90 -20.32 -18.82
N ALA A 125 -7.44 -20.59 -17.64
CA ALA A 125 -7.71 -21.97 -17.20
C ALA A 125 -8.65 -22.72 -18.15
N ARG A 126 -9.62 -22.04 -18.76
CA ARG A 126 -10.51 -22.64 -19.79
C ARG A 126 -9.76 -23.01 -21.07
N LEU A 127 -8.61 -22.37 -21.32
CA LEU A 127 -7.72 -22.69 -22.43
C LEU A 127 -6.63 -23.70 -22.06
N GLY A 128 -6.69 -24.26 -20.84
CA GLY A 128 -5.76 -25.26 -20.34
C GLY A 128 -4.45 -24.69 -19.81
N PHE A 129 -4.38 -23.38 -19.50
CA PHE A 129 -3.24 -22.79 -18.83
C PHE A 129 -3.34 -22.99 -17.32
N THR A 130 -2.20 -23.16 -16.68
CA THR A 130 -2.05 -23.19 -15.22
C THR A 130 -1.30 -21.96 -14.73
N VAL A 131 -1.52 -21.56 -13.49
CA VAL A 131 -0.76 -20.45 -12.87
C VAL A 131 0.56 -20.99 -12.40
N ALA A 132 1.65 -20.34 -12.80
CA ALA A 132 3.00 -20.58 -12.30
C ALA A 132 3.52 -19.34 -11.57
N ASP A 133 4.24 -19.55 -10.49
CA ASP A 133 4.81 -18.49 -9.67
C ASP A 133 6.35 -18.58 -9.65
N GLY A 134 7.00 -17.47 -9.30
CA GLY A 134 8.44 -17.39 -9.18
C GLY A 134 8.90 -16.22 -8.33
N PRO A 135 10.18 -16.19 -7.93
CA PRO A 135 10.70 -15.20 -7.01
C PRO A 135 10.79 -13.81 -7.64
N ASP A 136 10.62 -12.78 -6.83
CA ASP A 136 10.84 -11.38 -7.23
C ASP A 136 12.32 -11.06 -7.44
N ILE A 137 13.21 -11.75 -6.71
CA ILE A 137 14.67 -11.63 -6.86
C ILE A 137 15.14 -12.71 -7.83
N GLU A 138 15.71 -12.28 -8.93
CA GLU A 138 16.14 -13.15 -10.03
C GLU A 138 17.62 -13.05 -10.34
N THR A 139 18.09 -14.02 -11.13
CA THR A 139 19.43 -13.99 -11.70
C THR A 139 19.42 -13.26 -13.03
N ARG A 140 20.57 -12.67 -13.41
CA ARG A 140 20.79 -12.11 -14.75
C ARG A 140 20.48 -13.15 -15.84
N PHE A 141 20.85 -14.41 -15.60
CA PHE A 141 20.60 -15.48 -16.56
C PHE A 141 19.10 -15.60 -16.89
N ASN A 142 18.26 -15.76 -15.89
CA ASN A 142 16.81 -15.96 -16.10
C ASN A 142 16.13 -14.71 -16.66
N ASN A 143 16.52 -13.51 -16.18
CA ASN A 143 15.84 -12.27 -16.54
C ASN A 143 16.25 -11.69 -17.89
N PHE A 144 17.47 -12.02 -18.37
CA PHE A 144 18.03 -11.46 -19.59
C PHE A 144 18.65 -12.49 -20.52
N THR A 145 19.69 -13.21 -20.07
CA THR A 145 20.49 -14.05 -20.96
C THR A 145 19.67 -15.17 -21.60
N ALA A 146 18.89 -15.89 -20.81
CA ALA A 146 18.04 -16.97 -21.30
C ALA A 146 16.88 -16.48 -22.17
N LEU A 147 16.50 -15.21 -22.03
CA LEU A 147 15.53 -14.51 -22.87
C LEU A 147 16.19 -13.84 -24.09
N ASN A 148 17.39 -14.29 -24.47
CA ASN A 148 18.12 -13.81 -25.64
C ASN A 148 18.35 -12.28 -25.65
N THR A 149 18.34 -11.63 -24.48
CA THR A 149 18.63 -10.20 -24.37
C THR A 149 20.14 -9.97 -24.54
N PRO A 150 20.57 -9.13 -25.49
CA PRO A 150 21.99 -8.83 -25.69
C PRO A 150 22.62 -8.19 -24.46
N ALA A 151 23.91 -8.47 -24.22
CA ALA A 151 24.65 -7.97 -23.05
C ALA A 151 24.70 -6.43 -22.92
N HIS A 152 24.51 -5.72 -24.01
CA HIS A 152 24.50 -4.25 -24.06
C HIS A 152 23.10 -3.67 -24.28
N HIS A 153 22.05 -4.45 -24.00
CA HIS A 153 20.68 -3.95 -24.13
C HIS A 153 20.40 -2.88 -23.07
N PRO A 154 19.77 -1.74 -23.44
CA PRO A 154 19.50 -0.64 -22.48
C PRO A 154 18.80 -1.07 -21.21
N SER A 155 17.85 -2.01 -21.29
CA SER A 155 17.13 -2.53 -20.10
C SER A 155 18.03 -3.21 -19.07
N MET A 156 19.28 -3.53 -19.38
CA MET A 156 20.27 -4.06 -18.44
C MET A 156 21.07 -2.96 -17.72
N ASP A 157 20.91 -1.71 -18.12
CA ASP A 157 21.57 -0.60 -17.46
C ASP A 157 21.07 -0.43 -16.01
N ALA A 158 21.96 0.07 -15.15
CA ALA A 158 21.63 0.37 -13.77
C ALA A 158 20.62 1.53 -13.62
N SER A 159 20.41 2.32 -14.68
CA SER A 159 19.35 3.33 -14.74
C SER A 159 17.95 2.70 -14.80
N ASP A 160 17.80 1.52 -15.41
CA ASP A 160 16.50 0.90 -15.71
C ASP A 160 16.21 -0.30 -14.83
N THR A 161 17.24 -0.98 -14.31
CA THR A 161 17.12 -2.21 -13.52
C THR A 161 17.62 -2.03 -12.10
N PHE A 162 16.89 -2.56 -11.11
CA PHE A 162 17.33 -2.64 -9.72
C PHE A 162 18.26 -3.84 -9.53
N TRP A 163 19.56 -3.60 -9.65
CA TRP A 163 20.57 -4.60 -9.35
C TRP A 163 20.81 -4.76 -7.87
N LEU A 164 21.01 -6.00 -7.42
CA LEU A 164 21.37 -6.37 -6.06
C LEU A 164 22.82 -6.89 -6.02
N THR A 165 23.27 -7.31 -4.84
CA THR A 165 24.60 -7.89 -4.67
C THR A 165 24.77 -9.19 -5.46
N GLY A 166 25.92 -9.35 -6.10
CA GLY A 166 26.18 -10.45 -7.01
C GLY A 166 25.46 -10.27 -8.34
N ASP A 167 25.15 -11.36 -9.01
CA ASP A 167 24.49 -11.37 -10.33
C ASP A 167 22.96 -11.48 -10.20
N ARG A 168 22.37 -10.75 -9.21
CA ARG A 168 20.95 -10.74 -8.89
C ARG A 168 20.34 -9.38 -9.12
N LEU A 169 19.02 -9.37 -9.36
CA LEU A 169 18.23 -8.17 -9.60
C LEU A 169 16.78 -8.38 -9.14
N LEU A 170 16.03 -7.29 -9.00
CA LEU A 170 14.59 -7.37 -8.96
C LEU A 170 14.08 -7.57 -10.40
N ARG A 171 13.27 -8.60 -10.63
CA ARG A 171 12.80 -8.97 -11.97
C ARG A 171 12.10 -7.80 -12.67
N THR A 172 12.50 -7.51 -13.90
CA THR A 172 11.93 -6.42 -14.70
C THR A 172 10.68 -6.83 -15.47
N GLN A 173 10.38 -8.13 -15.46
CA GLN A 173 9.27 -8.81 -16.15
C GLN A 173 8.99 -10.14 -15.45
N THR A 174 7.86 -10.77 -15.72
CA THR A 174 7.57 -12.11 -15.19
C THR A 174 8.09 -13.25 -16.07
N SER A 175 8.68 -12.96 -17.23
CA SER A 175 9.30 -13.93 -18.16
C SER A 175 10.34 -14.87 -17.53
N PRO A 176 11.10 -14.50 -16.48
CA PRO A 176 11.99 -15.45 -15.80
C PRO A 176 11.29 -16.72 -15.32
N VAL A 177 10.01 -16.64 -14.97
CA VAL A 177 9.24 -17.82 -14.55
C VAL A 177 9.06 -18.77 -15.72
N GLN A 178 8.91 -18.27 -16.94
CA GLN A 178 8.84 -19.10 -18.17
C GLN A 178 10.14 -19.90 -18.32
N ILE A 179 11.31 -19.28 -18.13
CA ILE A 179 12.61 -19.94 -18.17
C ILE A 179 12.73 -21.00 -17.08
N ARG A 180 12.32 -20.69 -15.85
CA ARG A 180 12.30 -21.64 -14.72
C ARG A 180 11.44 -22.87 -15.04
N MET A 181 10.24 -22.62 -15.55
CA MET A 181 9.32 -23.70 -15.89
C MET A 181 9.89 -24.59 -17.01
N MET A 182 10.41 -24.00 -18.08
CA MET A 182 11.07 -24.77 -19.14
C MET A 182 12.31 -25.51 -18.66
N THR A 183 13.06 -24.96 -17.70
CA THR A 183 14.23 -25.64 -17.12
C THR A 183 13.83 -26.85 -16.27
N CYS A 184 12.70 -26.81 -15.57
CA CYS A 184 12.25 -27.89 -14.67
C CYS A 184 11.31 -28.91 -15.33
N HIS A 185 10.61 -28.54 -16.39
CA HIS A 185 9.59 -29.38 -17.05
C HIS A 185 9.91 -29.59 -18.50
N THR A 186 9.25 -30.60 -19.11
CA THR A 186 9.30 -30.87 -20.55
C THR A 186 8.01 -30.43 -21.23
N PRO A 187 8.01 -30.15 -22.54
CA PRO A 187 6.78 -29.87 -23.28
C PRO A 187 5.76 -31.03 -23.19
N PRO A 188 4.44 -30.77 -23.21
CA PRO A 188 3.83 -29.45 -23.39
C PRO A 188 3.78 -28.62 -22.11
N ILE A 189 3.97 -27.29 -22.25
CA ILE A 189 3.81 -26.33 -21.17
C ILE A 189 2.76 -25.29 -21.58
N ARG A 190 1.78 -25.04 -20.70
CA ARG A 190 0.81 -23.94 -20.81
C ARG A 190 0.69 -23.27 -19.45
N ILE A 191 1.27 -22.08 -19.32
CA ILE A 191 1.30 -21.36 -18.05
C ILE A 191 0.96 -19.88 -18.25
N ILE A 192 0.37 -19.28 -17.23
CA ILE A 192 0.39 -17.83 -17.00
C ILE A 192 1.15 -17.54 -15.72
N THR A 193 1.82 -16.41 -15.70
CA THR A 193 2.71 -15.99 -14.61
C THR A 193 2.35 -14.59 -14.14
N PRO A 194 1.32 -14.44 -13.29
CA PRO A 194 1.02 -13.17 -12.67
C PRO A 194 2.07 -12.83 -11.62
N GLY A 195 2.50 -11.58 -11.55
CA GLY A 195 3.46 -11.19 -10.51
C GLY A 195 3.87 -9.74 -10.56
N ARG A 196 4.58 -9.33 -9.53
CA ARG A 196 5.19 -7.99 -9.45
C ARG A 196 6.41 -7.92 -10.32
N THR A 197 6.64 -6.74 -10.87
CA THR A 197 7.81 -6.39 -11.66
C THR A 197 8.34 -5.04 -11.23
N TYR A 198 9.63 -4.80 -11.48
CA TYR A 198 10.35 -3.67 -10.92
C TYR A 198 11.20 -3.02 -12.01
N ARG A 199 10.97 -1.73 -12.26
CA ARG A 199 11.78 -0.91 -13.17
C ARG A 199 12.11 0.41 -12.51
N ARG A 200 13.26 0.97 -12.79
CA ARG A 200 13.69 2.26 -12.22
C ARG A 200 13.08 3.46 -12.94
N ASP A 201 11.85 3.31 -13.41
CA ASP A 201 11.12 4.40 -14.03
C ASP A 201 10.82 5.51 -13.02
N THR A 202 10.86 6.75 -13.49
CA THR A 202 10.37 7.89 -12.70
C THR A 202 8.86 7.75 -12.53
N THR A 203 8.41 7.77 -11.28
CA THR A 203 6.97 7.64 -10.97
C THR A 203 6.20 8.85 -11.50
N ASP A 204 5.21 8.60 -12.37
CA ASP A 204 4.27 9.58 -12.89
C ASP A 204 2.83 9.03 -12.84
N ALA A 205 1.90 9.66 -13.56
CA ALA A 205 0.49 9.22 -13.59
C ALA A 205 0.27 7.85 -14.27
N THR A 206 1.24 7.36 -15.04
CA THR A 206 1.16 6.15 -15.88
C THR A 206 2.25 5.14 -15.59
N HIS A 207 3.30 5.52 -14.86
CA HIS A 207 4.44 4.66 -14.54
C HIS A 207 4.65 4.57 -13.03
N SER A 208 4.97 3.37 -12.56
CA SER A 208 5.38 3.10 -11.20
C SER A 208 6.60 2.19 -11.21
N ALA A 209 7.54 2.43 -10.29
CA ALA A 209 8.73 1.58 -10.14
C ALA A 209 8.39 0.12 -9.78
N ASN A 210 7.20 -0.12 -9.25
CA ASN A 210 6.66 -1.45 -8.94
C ASN A 210 5.26 -1.56 -9.53
N PHE A 211 5.06 -2.49 -10.43
CA PHE A 211 3.77 -2.75 -11.07
C PHE A 211 3.56 -4.26 -11.24
N HIS A 212 2.40 -4.66 -11.72
CA HIS A 212 2.08 -6.06 -11.96
C HIS A 212 2.06 -6.36 -13.44
N GLN A 213 2.57 -7.55 -13.79
CA GLN A 213 2.42 -8.12 -15.12
C GLN A 213 1.77 -9.51 -15.02
N ILE A 214 1.13 -9.91 -16.10
CA ILE A 214 0.70 -11.29 -16.32
C ILE A 214 1.28 -11.71 -17.67
N GLU A 215 2.18 -12.68 -17.66
CA GLU A 215 2.69 -13.24 -18.90
C GLU A 215 2.21 -14.66 -19.12
N GLY A 216 2.14 -15.09 -20.36
CA GLY A 216 1.77 -16.43 -20.72
C GLY A 216 2.79 -17.09 -21.64
N LEU A 217 2.96 -18.39 -21.46
CA LEU A 217 3.80 -19.23 -22.32
C LEU A 217 3.01 -20.49 -22.70
N TYR A 218 2.98 -20.78 -23.99
CA TYR A 218 2.57 -22.07 -24.50
C TYR A 218 3.64 -22.65 -25.40
N VAL A 219 4.17 -23.81 -25.06
CA VAL A 219 5.14 -24.58 -25.85
C VAL A 219 4.66 -26.01 -25.98
N ASP A 220 4.66 -26.55 -27.19
CA ASP A 220 4.21 -27.92 -27.45
C ASP A 220 5.13 -28.60 -28.51
N THR A 221 5.07 -29.90 -28.54
CA THR A 221 5.62 -30.75 -29.61
C THR A 221 4.68 -30.85 -30.83
N LYS A 222 3.43 -30.42 -30.66
CA LYS A 222 2.49 -30.26 -31.77
C LYS A 222 2.71 -28.89 -32.43
N PRO A 223 2.34 -28.76 -33.71
CA PRO A 223 2.45 -27.46 -34.38
C PRO A 223 1.64 -26.38 -33.64
N VAL A 224 2.33 -25.29 -33.28
CA VAL A 224 1.75 -24.09 -32.69
C VAL A 224 2.11 -22.92 -33.60
N SER A 225 1.14 -22.09 -33.93
CA SER A 225 1.29 -21.01 -34.91
C SER A 225 0.97 -19.64 -34.33
N LEU A 226 1.33 -18.60 -35.07
CA LEU A 226 0.92 -17.23 -34.76
C LEU A 226 -0.61 -17.07 -34.79
N ALA A 227 -1.34 -17.90 -35.54
CA ALA A 227 -2.80 -17.91 -35.55
C ALA A 227 -3.36 -18.39 -34.21
N ASP A 228 -2.73 -19.39 -33.58
CA ASP A 228 -3.11 -19.85 -32.25
C ASP A 228 -2.91 -18.77 -31.19
N LEU A 229 -1.78 -18.03 -31.23
CA LEU A 229 -1.54 -16.88 -30.39
C LEU A 229 -2.63 -15.82 -30.57
N LYS A 230 -2.93 -15.45 -31.83
CA LYS A 230 -3.97 -14.46 -32.15
C LYS A 230 -5.34 -14.88 -31.62
N SER A 231 -5.70 -16.15 -31.79
CA SER A 231 -6.98 -16.70 -31.31
C SER A 231 -7.06 -16.69 -29.79
N THR A 232 -5.97 -17.05 -29.11
CA THR A 232 -5.87 -17.00 -27.65
C THR A 232 -6.08 -15.58 -27.11
N LEU A 233 -5.42 -14.60 -27.71
CA LEU A 233 -5.54 -13.20 -27.27
C LEU A 233 -6.88 -12.56 -27.67
N ALA A 234 -7.46 -12.95 -28.79
CA ALA A 234 -8.80 -12.51 -29.18
C ALA A 234 -9.87 -13.06 -28.21
N TYR A 235 -9.76 -14.34 -27.84
CA TYR A 235 -10.62 -14.93 -26.83
C TYR A 235 -10.50 -14.19 -25.48
N TYR A 236 -9.28 -13.95 -25.01
CA TYR A 236 -9.05 -13.20 -23.77
C TYR A 236 -9.66 -11.80 -23.82
N ALA A 237 -9.46 -11.09 -24.94
CA ALA A 237 -10.03 -9.73 -25.11
C ALA A 237 -11.57 -9.74 -25.02
N GLN A 238 -12.21 -10.74 -25.66
CA GLN A 238 -13.68 -10.84 -25.63
C GLN A 238 -14.21 -11.19 -24.24
N GLU A 239 -13.56 -12.08 -23.51
CA GLU A 239 -13.96 -12.45 -22.15
C GLU A 239 -13.76 -11.28 -21.14
N MET A 240 -12.65 -10.53 -21.26
CA MET A 240 -12.33 -9.43 -20.35
C MET A 240 -13.06 -8.12 -20.66
N MET A 241 -13.19 -7.79 -21.96
CA MET A 241 -13.69 -6.47 -22.40
C MET A 241 -15.08 -6.56 -23.04
N GLY A 242 -15.62 -7.77 -23.18
CA GLY A 242 -16.93 -8.05 -23.78
C GLY A 242 -16.85 -8.51 -25.23
N ALA A 243 -17.89 -9.20 -25.70
CA ALA A 243 -17.95 -9.91 -26.99
C ALA A 243 -17.65 -9.06 -28.23
N LYS A 244 -17.73 -7.72 -28.14
CA LYS A 244 -17.43 -6.81 -29.25
C LYS A 244 -15.99 -6.29 -29.23
N ALA A 245 -15.16 -6.74 -28.30
CA ALA A 245 -13.77 -6.31 -28.19
C ALA A 245 -13.00 -6.72 -29.46
N GLY A 246 -12.43 -5.75 -30.15
CA GLY A 246 -11.54 -5.97 -31.29
C GLY A 246 -10.09 -6.06 -30.83
N VAL A 247 -9.31 -6.86 -31.54
CA VAL A 247 -7.86 -7.00 -31.30
C VAL A 247 -7.11 -6.59 -32.56
N ARG A 248 -6.07 -5.80 -32.42
CA ARG A 248 -5.18 -5.37 -33.47
C ARG A 248 -3.76 -5.79 -33.13
N PHE A 249 -3.07 -6.36 -34.10
CA PHE A 249 -1.67 -6.78 -33.97
C PHE A 249 -0.80 -5.87 -34.83
N ARG A 250 0.23 -5.27 -34.23
CA ARG A 250 1.21 -4.44 -34.91
C ARG A 250 2.58 -5.12 -34.85
N PRO A 251 3.31 -5.22 -35.95
CA PRO A 251 4.67 -5.75 -35.91
C PRO A 251 5.54 -4.96 -34.93
N HIS A 252 6.33 -5.68 -34.14
CA HIS A 252 7.27 -5.13 -33.19
C HIS A 252 8.51 -6.02 -33.09
N PHE A 253 9.49 -5.66 -32.31
CA PHE A 253 10.68 -6.47 -32.04
C PHE A 253 10.85 -6.69 -30.54
N PHE A 254 10.98 -7.98 -30.17
CA PHE A 254 11.46 -8.39 -28.85
C PHE A 254 12.58 -9.42 -29.03
N PRO A 255 13.65 -9.40 -28.19
CA PRO A 255 14.78 -10.29 -28.39
C PRO A 255 14.46 -11.78 -28.19
N PHE A 256 13.37 -12.10 -27.49
CA PHE A 256 12.95 -13.45 -27.12
C PHE A 256 11.80 -14.01 -27.95
N THR A 257 11.28 -13.26 -28.94
CA THR A 257 10.22 -13.72 -29.84
C THR A 257 10.52 -13.33 -31.30
N GLU A 258 10.13 -14.22 -32.26
CA GLU A 258 10.18 -13.99 -33.69
C GLU A 258 9.13 -14.87 -34.40
N PRO A 259 8.12 -14.30 -35.11
CA PRO A 259 7.82 -12.88 -35.18
C PRO A 259 7.26 -12.33 -33.87
N SER A 260 7.48 -11.03 -33.65
CA SER A 260 6.99 -10.29 -32.49
C SER A 260 5.89 -9.31 -32.88
N VAL A 261 4.92 -9.09 -31.99
CA VAL A 261 3.81 -8.16 -32.20
C VAL A 261 3.47 -7.42 -30.91
N GLU A 262 3.10 -6.17 -31.03
CA GLU A 262 2.33 -5.45 -30.02
C GLU A 262 0.85 -5.69 -30.26
N VAL A 263 0.09 -5.76 -29.18
CA VAL A 263 -1.32 -6.13 -29.16
C VAL A 263 -2.14 -4.99 -28.56
N ASP A 264 -3.01 -4.44 -29.36
CA ASP A 264 -3.95 -3.41 -28.96
C ASP A 264 -5.36 -3.99 -28.87
N PHE A 265 -6.08 -3.61 -27.81
CA PHE A 265 -7.52 -3.87 -27.71
C PHE A 265 -8.32 -2.64 -28.04
N SER A 266 -9.49 -2.80 -28.66
CA SER A 266 -10.39 -1.69 -28.87
C SER A 266 -10.82 -1.08 -27.53
N CYS A 267 -10.79 0.24 -27.44
CA CYS A 267 -11.11 0.93 -26.20
C CYS A 267 -12.54 0.63 -25.74
N HIS A 268 -12.69 -0.05 -24.61
CA HIS A 268 -13.98 -0.43 -24.05
C HIS A 268 -14.81 0.79 -23.60
N VAL A 269 -14.15 1.90 -23.23
CA VAL A 269 -14.85 3.13 -22.77
C VAL A 269 -15.60 3.80 -23.89
N CYS A 270 -15.02 3.87 -25.09
CA CYS A 270 -15.63 4.57 -26.23
C CYS A 270 -16.06 3.63 -27.37
N GLY A 271 -15.89 2.31 -27.21
CA GLY A 271 -16.22 1.35 -28.26
C GLY A 271 -15.43 1.57 -29.56
N GLY A 272 -14.17 2.01 -29.46
CA GLY A 272 -13.30 2.26 -30.61
C GLY A 272 -13.48 3.63 -31.28
N LYS A 273 -14.38 4.50 -30.80
CA LYS A 273 -14.66 5.81 -31.42
C LYS A 273 -13.61 6.88 -31.15
N GLY A 274 -12.76 6.68 -30.17
CA GLY A 274 -11.80 7.67 -29.67
C GLY A 274 -12.31 8.41 -28.43
N CYS A 275 -11.51 8.48 -27.36
CA CYS A 275 -11.78 9.26 -26.15
C CYS A 275 -10.47 9.65 -25.46
N ARG A 276 -10.56 10.37 -24.37
CA ARG A 276 -9.38 10.82 -23.60
C ARG A 276 -8.56 9.63 -23.06
N VAL A 277 -9.20 8.52 -22.69
CA VAL A 277 -8.52 7.32 -22.17
C VAL A 277 -7.62 6.67 -23.23
N CYS A 278 -8.12 6.51 -24.45
CA CYS A 278 -7.35 5.95 -25.58
C CYS A 278 -6.61 7.03 -26.38
N LYS A 279 -6.46 8.25 -25.85
CA LYS A 279 -5.81 9.38 -26.54
C LYS A 279 -6.34 9.60 -27.96
N MET A 280 -7.68 9.49 -28.12
CA MET A 280 -8.43 9.63 -29.37
C MET A 280 -8.13 8.57 -30.44
N SER A 281 -7.31 7.57 -30.17
CA SER A 281 -6.94 6.52 -31.13
C SER A 281 -8.03 5.45 -31.33
N GLY A 282 -8.92 5.26 -30.34
CA GLY A 282 -9.87 4.15 -30.29
C GLY A 282 -9.27 2.82 -29.84
N TRP A 283 -7.94 2.76 -29.61
CA TRP A 283 -7.20 1.56 -29.25
C TRP A 283 -6.36 1.80 -28.00
N ILE A 284 -6.15 0.75 -27.21
CA ILE A 284 -5.30 0.76 -26.03
C ILE A 284 -4.29 -0.37 -26.21
N GLU A 285 -2.99 -0.05 -26.15
CA GLU A 285 -1.94 -1.05 -26.12
C GLU A 285 -2.00 -1.81 -24.79
N ILE A 286 -2.08 -3.12 -24.88
CA ILE A 286 -2.29 -4.00 -23.72
C ILE A 286 -1.12 -4.96 -23.53
N ALA A 287 -0.52 -5.46 -24.61
CA ALA A 287 0.43 -6.56 -24.54
C ALA A 287 1.51 -6.52 -25.60
N GLY A 288 2.66 -7.10 -25.26
CA GLY A 288 3.61 -7.63 -26.23
C GLY A 288 3.43 -9.13 -26.37
N ALA A 289 3.63 -9.67 -27.59
CA ALA A 289 3.46 -11.10 -27.85
C ALA A 289 4.32 -11.55 -29.03
N GLY A 290 4.50 -12.86 -29.19
CA GLY A 290 5.19 -13.43 -30.35
C GLY A 290 5.44 -14.93 -30.24
N MET A 291 5.97 -15.51 -31.32
CA MET A 291 6.45 -16.88 -31.29
C MET A 291 7.78 -16.92 -30.55
N VAL A 292 8.00 -17.92 -29.71
CA VAL A 292 9.24 -18.05 -28.93
C VAL A 292 10.42 -18.22 -29.85
N ASP A 293 11.44 -17.37 -29.69
CA ASP A 293 12.66 -17.45 -30.52
C ASP A 293 13.42 -18.77 -30.22
N PRO A 294 13.85 -19.50 -31.24
CA PRO A 294 14.62 -20.77 -31.09
C PRO A 294 15.87 -20.64 -30.19
N ARG A 295 16.47 -19.46 -30.10
CA ARG A 295 17.63 -19.20 -29.25
C ARG A 295 17.28 -19.31 -27.76
N VAL A 296 16.05 -18.97 -27.37
CA VAL A 296 15.55 -19.16 -25.98
C VAL A 296 15.59 -20.67 -25.64
N TYR A 297 15.08 -21.52 -26.52
CA TYR A 297 15.15 -22.98 -26.33
C TYR A 297 16.60 -23.46 -26.22
N GLY A 298 17.52 -22.89 -27.02
CA GLY A 298 18.95 -23.19 -26.95
C GLY A 298 19.57 -22.84 -25.59
N HIS A 299 19.16 -21.73 -24.95
CA HIS A 299 19.59 -21.37 -23.62
C HIS A 299 19.00 -22.31 -22.55
N VAL A 300 17.73 -22.66 -22.68
CA VAL A 300 17.05 -23.61 -21.76
C VAL A 300 17.70 -24.98 -21.84
N ASN A 301 17.93 -25.53 -23.03
CA ASN A 301 18.60 -26.82 -23.21
C ASN A 301 19.98 -26.87 -22.58
N ARG A 302 20.77 -25.79 -22.72
CA ARG A 302 22.09 -25.68 -22.05
C ARG A 302 21.97 -25.69 -20.53
N ALA A 303 20.99 -24.99 -19.98
CA ALA A 303 20.78 -24.95 -18.55
C ALA A 303 20.25 -26.29 -17.99
N ARG A 304 19.47 -27.03 -18.76
CA ARG A 304 18.98 -28.37 -18.43
C ARG A 304 20.06 -29.46 -18.60
N GLY A 305 20.97 -29.29 -19.53
CA GLY A 305 21.93 -30.33 -19.94
C GLY A 305 21.31 -31.42 -20.83
N ASP A 306 20.15 -31.13 -21.45
CA ASP A 306 19.46 -32.04 -22.39
C ASP A 306 18.95 -31.31 -23.63
N ARG A 307 18.14 -31.97 -24.47
CA ARG A 307 17.53 -31.40 -25.67
C ARG A 307 15.99 -31.47 -25.67
N ALA A 308 15.39 -31.35 -24.50
CA ALA A 308 13.93 -31.44 -24.38
C ALA A 308 13.18 -30.34 -25.15
N TYR A 309 13.88 -29.23 -25.44
CA TYR A 309 13.37 -28.11 -26.25
C TYR A 309 14.13 -28.00 -27.57
N ASP A 310 14.21 -29.10 -28.35
CA ASP A 310 14.79 -29.05 -29.67
C ASP A 310 13.97 -28.11 -30.59
N PRO A 311 14.54 -27.01 -31.11
CA PRO A 311 13.80 -26.08 -31.96
C PRO A 311 13.18 -26.70 -33.23
N ALA A 312 13.67 -27.88 -33.64
CA ALA A 312 13.11 -28.62 -34.77
C ALA A 312 11.85 -29.44 -34.38
N ALA A 313 11.68 -29.70 -33.08
CA ALA A 313 10.63 -30.56 -32.56
C ALA A 313 9.60 -29.83 -31.71
N VAL A 314 9.92 -28.61 -31.23
CA VAL A 314 8.99 -27.82 -30.38
C VAL A 314 8.77 -26.43 -30.95
N CYS A 315 7.59 -25.92 -30.77
CA CYS A 315 7.25 -24.54 -31.08
C CYS A 315 6.28 -23.99 -30.02
N GLY A 316 6.21 -22.68 -29.92
CA GLY A 316 5.34 -22.06 -28.92
C GLY A 316 5.26 -20.55 -29.09
N TYR A 317 4.41 -19.95 -28.29
CA TYR A 317 4.26 -18.51 -28.23
C TYR A 317 4.27 -18.00 -26.79
N ALA A 318 4.62 -16.73 -26.65
CA ALA A 318 4.55 -16.00 -25.40
C ALA A 318 3.81 -14.68 -25.58
N PHE A 319 3.23 -14.18 -24.49
CA PHE A 319 2.58 -12.87 -24.42
C PHE A 319 2.72 -12.29 -23.02
N GLY A 320 2.63 -10.96 -22.90
CA GLY A 320 2.69 -10.29 -21.60
C GLY A 320 1.85 -9.04 -21.56
N PHE A 321 1.00 -8.94 -20.52
CA PHE A 321 0.19 -7.78 -20.17
C PHE A 321 0.85 -7.01 -19.04
N GLY A 322 0.89 -5.66 -19.13
CA GLY A 322 1.42 -4.78 -18.10
C GLY A 322 0.40 -3.85 -17.49
#